data_ca2f8401eb3f925c6b11c34e609a134d
#
_entry.id   ca2f8401eb3f925c6b11c34e609a134d
#
_cell.length_a   1.000
_cell.length_b   1.000
_cell.length_c   1.000
_cell.angle_alpha   90.00
_cell.angle_beta   90.00
_cell.angle_gamma   90.00
#
_symmetry.space_group_name_H-M   'P 1'
#
loop_
_entity.id
_entity.type
_entity.pdbx_description
1 polymer ?
#
loop_
_entity_poly.entity_id
_entity_poly.type
_entity_poly.pdbx_seq_one_letter_code
_entity_poly.pdbx_strand_id
1 'polypeptide(L)'
;MAGDHLAAPAPLDEHRKLAAFAGDWTGEEVVYPSRWTEGGPATSQVVARMDLNGFYLIQDTRQMRDGKEIFATHGVFTYDREDRHYKLFWHDSLGYYAPAPASGGWTGNTLILVRGSLRGNARHVYEVIDDNSYTMKIQFSPDAEGWADVLTGVYRRNK
;
A
#
# COMPACT_ATOMS: atom_id res chain seq x y z
N MET A 1 -1.54 25.82 39.90
CA MET A 1 -0.48 25.79 38.87
C MET A 1 -1.07 25.24 37.59
N ALA A 2 -1.06 26.03 36.54
CA ALA A 2 -1.40 25.50 35.21
C ALA A 2 -0.26 24.55 34.81
N GLY A 3 -0.55 23.26 34.68
CA GLY A 3 0.41 22.32 34.15
C GLY A 3 0.76 22.73 32.71
N ASP A 4 2.03 22.68 32.36
CA ASP A 4 2.45 22.87 30.97
C ASP A 4 1.80 21.78 30.11
N HIS A 5 0.71 22.12 29.43
CA HIS A 5 0.11 21.24 28.46
C HIS A 5 0.99 21.24 27.21
N LEU A 6 1.61 20.12 26.93
CA LEU A 6 2.32 19.93 25.68
C LEU A 6 1.30 19.98 24.54
N ALA A 7 1.64 20.68 23.46
CA ALA A 7 0.85 20.64 22.26
C ALA A 7 0.75 19.22 21.72
N ALA A 8 -0.40 18.85 21.17
CA ALA A 8 -0.53 17.55 20.50
C ALA A 8 0.46 17.43 19.36
N PRO A 9 1.02 16.24 19.12
CA PRO A 9 1.92 16.04 17.99
C PRO A 9 1.27 16.42 16.67
N ALA A 10 2.05 16.99 15.76
CA ALA A 10 1.63 17.27 14.39
C ALA A 10 2.29 16.28 13.42
N PRO A 11 1.67 16.00 12.27
CA PRO A 11 2.29 15.20 11.24
C PRO A 11 3.63 15.78 10.80
N LEU A 12 4.60 14.90 10.55
CA LEU A 12 5.88 15.25 9.97
C LEU A 12 5.78 15.32 8.43
N ASP A 13 6.81 15.83 7.78
CA ASP A 13 6.88 15.83 6.32
C ASP A 13 6.81 14.41 5.74
N GLU A 14 7.37 13.44 6.45
CA GLU A 14 7.29 12.02 6.09
C GLU A 14 5.85 11.52 6.03
N HIS A 15 4.99 11.93 6.97
CA HIS A 15 3.55 11.59 6.93
C HIS A 15 2.90 12.26 5.71
N ARG A 16 3.18 13.55 5.48
CA ARG A 16 2.59 14.30 4.38
C ARG A 16 2.96 13.75 3.02
N LYS A 17 4.12 13.12 2.88
CA LYS A 17 4.56 12.52 1.62
C LYS A 17 3.63 11.41 1.16
N LEU A 18 2.92 10.75 2.07
CA LEU A 18 1.91 9.74 1.73
C LEU A 18 0.71 10.32 0.98
N ALA A 19 0.48 11.63 1.07
CA ALA A 19 -0.62 12.30 0.37
C ALA A 19 -0.51 12.22 -1.16
N ALA A 20 0.66 11.86 -1.70
CA ALA A 20 0.81 11.58 -3.12
C ALA A 20 -0.14 10.49 -3.63
N PHE A 21 -0.52 9.55 -2.76
CA PHE A 21 -1.43 8.45 -3.07
C PHE A 21 -2.89 8.74 -2.73
N ALA A 22 -3.19 9.89 -2.11
CA ALA A 22 -4.56 10.23 -1.76
C ALA A 22 -5.37 10.61 -3.00
N GLY A 23 -6.64 10.20 -3.03
CA GLY A 23 -7.57 10.47 -4.12
C GLY A 23 -8.29 9.22 -4.59
N ASP A 24 -9.00 9.38 -5.69
CA ASP A 24 -9.73 8.30 -6.36
C ASP A 24 -8.97 7.93 -7.63
N TRP A 25 -8.70 6.64 -7.79
CA TRP A 25 -7.85 6.13 -8.86
C TRP A 25 -8.50 4.95 -9.57
N THR A 26 -8.25 4.85 -10.87
CA THR A 26 -8.56 3.64 -11.65
C THR A 26 -7.24 2.96 -12.00
N GLY A 27 -7.15 1.67 -11.70
CA GLY A 27 -5.99 0.84 -11.97
C GLY A 27 -6.22 -0.11 -13.13
N GLU A 28 -5.19 -0.26 -13.96
CA GLU A 28 -5.05 -1.35 -14.91
C GLU A 28 -4.01 -2.31 -14.36
N GLU A 29 -4.44 -3.54 -14.08
CA GLU A 29 -3.64 -4.48 -13.33
C GLU A 29 -3.39 -5.76 -14.12
N VAL A 30 -2.28 -6.40 -13.82
CA VAL A 30 -1.95 -7.77 -14.22
C VAL A 30 -1.79 -8.60 -12.96
N VAL A 31 -2.63 -9.63 -12.84
CA VAL A 31 -2.53 -10.63 -11.77
C VAL A 31 -1.74 -11.80 -12.33
N TYR A 32 -0.70 -12.20 -11.61
CA TYR A 32 0.13 -13.33 -12.02
C TYR A 32 -0.43 -14.64 -11.47
N PRO A 33 -0.29 -15.76 -12.20
CA PRO A 33 -0.83 -17.04 -11.74
C PRO A 33 -0.26 -17.46 -10.38
N SER A 34 -1.13 -18.01 -9.55
CA SER A 34 -0.77 -18.55 -8.24
C SER A 34 -1.73 -19.69 -7.89
N ARG A 35 -1.57 -20.28 -6.70
CA ARG A 35 -2.54 -21.27 -6.23
C ARG A 35 -3.95 -20.70 -5.98
N TRP A 36 -4.08 -19.36 -5.95
CA TRP A 36 -5.34 -18.68 -5.68
C TRP A 36 -6.04 -18.20 -6.94
N THR A 37 -5.33 -18.10 -8.06
CA THR A 37 -5.85 -17.53 -9.31
C THR A 37 -5.07 -18.02 -10.52
N GLU A 38 -5.77 -18.13 -11.64
CA GLU A 38 -5.15 -18.39 -12.95
C GLU A 38 -4.36 -17.19 -13.47
N GLY A 39 -4.59 -16.00 -12.89
CA GLY A 39 -3.98 -14.77 -13.34
C GLY A 39 -4.75 -14.09 -14.46
N GLY A 40 -4.13 -13.09 -15.07
CA GLY A 40 -4.69 -12.33 -16.18
C GLY A 40 -4.96 -10.87 -15.85
N PRO A 41 -5.50 -10.11 -16.82
CA PRO A 41 -5.78 -8.69 -16.63
C PRO A 41 -6.94 -8.48 -15.65
N ALA A 42 -6.89 -7.37 -14.94
CA ALA A 42 -7.96 -6.91 -14.06
C ALA A 42 -7.96 -5.38 -14.03
N THR A 43 -9.05 -4.80 -13.57
CA THR A 43 -9.13 -3.36 -13.27
C THR A 43 -9.40 -3.17 -11.81
N SER A 44 -9.01 -2.04 -11.26
CA SER A 44 -9.31 -1.73 -9.86
C SER A 44 -9.78 -0.30 -9.68
N GLN A 45 -10.59 -0.11 -8.64
CA GLN A 45 -10.95 1.20 -8.13
C GLN A 45 -10.27 1.36 -6.78
N VAL A 46 -9.54 2.45 -6.62
CA VAL A 46 -8.80 2.76 -5.41
C VAL A 46 -9.32 4.07 -4.85
N VAL A 47 -9.72 4.05 -3.59
CA VAL A 47 -10.08 5.26 -2.84
C VAL A 47 -9.12 5.38 -1.69
N ALA A 48 -8.38 6.46 -1.65
CA ALA A 48 -7.38 6.69 -0.62
C ALA A 48 -7.51 8.09 -0.03
N ARG A 49 -7.38 8.20 1.29
CA ARG A 49 -7.49 9.48 1.98
C ARG A 49 -6.50 9.57 3.12
N MET A 50 -6.02 10.78 3.38
CA MET A 50 -5.34 11.08 4.62
C MET A 50 -6.40 11.15 5.74
N ASP A 51 -6.11 10.57 6.88
CA ASP A 51 -7.05 10.46 8.00
C ASP A 51 -6.31 10.55 9.33
N LEU A 52 -7.07 10.56 10.43
CA LEU A 52 -6.54 10.62 11.79
C LEU A 52 -5.52 11.74 11.94
N ASN A 53 -5.97 12.96 11.64
CA ASN A 53 -5.19 14.19 11.75
C ASN A 53 -3.96 14.24 10.82
N GLY A 54 -4.01 13.52 9.70
CA GLY A 54 -2.93 13.50 8.72
C GLY A 54 -1.77 12.53 9.03
N PHE A 55 -1.92 11.68 10.03
CA PHE A 55 -0.91 10.69 10.37
C PHE A 55 -1.00 9.42 9.54
N TYR A 56 -2.14 9.16 8.93
CA TYR A 56 -2.41 7.90 8.22
C TYR A 56 -2.95 8.17 6.83
N LEU A 57 -2.54 7.31 5.89
CA LEU A 57 -3.20 7.16 4.59
C LEU A 57 -4.00 5.86 4.64
N ILE A 58 -5.29 5.95 4.42
CA ILE A 58 -6.18 4.78 4.36
C ILE A 58 -6.54 4.54 2.91
N GLN A 59 -6.28 3.33 2.41
CA GLN A 59 -6.45 2.98 1.02
C GLN A 59 -7.33 1.73 0.89
N ASP A 60 -8.45 1.88 0.21
CA ASP A 60 -9.37 0.79 -0.11
C ASP A 60 -9.32 0.51 -1.60
N THR A 61 -9.13 -0.76 -1.97
CA THR A 61 -9.05 -1.20 -3.35
C THR A 61 -10.06 -2.30 -3.62
N ARG A 62 -10.75 -2.20 -4.75
CA ARG A 62 -11.63 -3.24 -5.27
C ARG A 62 -11.16 -3.63 -6.66
N GLN A 63 -10.73 -4.88 -6.81
CA GLN A 63 -10.25 -5.43 -8.07
C GLN A 63 -11.40 -6.15 -8.77
N MET A 64 -11.59 -5.84 -10.05
CA MET A 64 -12.69 -6.32 -10.87
C MET A 64 -12.18 -7.10 -12.06
N ARG A 65 -12.89 -8.15 -12.42
CA ARG A 65 -12.71 -8.90 -13.66
C ARG A 65 -14.07 -9.36 -14.17
N ASP A 66 -14.36 -9.09 -15.44
CA ASP A 66 -15.62 -9.45 -16.07
C ASP A 66 -16.86 -8.97 -15.28
N GLY A 67 -16.77 -7.74 -14.73
CA GLY A 67 -17.85 -7.13 -13.96
C GLY A 67 -18.03 -7.67 -12.55
N LYS A 68 -17.13 -8.53 -12.08
CA LYS A 68 -17.17 -9.12 -10.72
C LYS A 68 -15.98 -8.68 -9.89
N GLU A 69 -16.23 -8.40 -8.62
CA GLU A 69 -15.14 -8.20 -7.65
C GLU A 69 -14.45 -9.53 -7.38
N ILE A 70 -13.14 -9.59 -7.65
CA ILE A 70 -12.35 -10.81 -7.44
C ILE A 70 -11.38 -10.68 -6.27
N PHE A 71 -11.10 -9.46 -5.81
CA PHE A 71 -10.16 -9.22 -4.72
C PHE A 71 -10.40 -7.83 -4.15
N ALA A 72 -10.28 -7.68 -2.85
CA ALA A 72 -10.40 -6.39 -2.18
C ALA A 72 -9.33 -6.24 -1.12
N THR A 73 -8.85 -5.02 -0.91
CA THR A 73 -7.82 -4.72 0.08
C THR A 73 -8.17 -3.50 0.90
N HIS A 74 -7.67 -3.46 2.12
CA HIS A 74 -7.70 -2.32 3.01
C HIS A 74 -6.30 -2.13 3.56
N GLY A 75 -5.65 -1.06 3.16
CA GLY A 75 -4.30 -0.72 3.58
C GLY A 75 -4.29 0.52 4.47
N VAL A 76 -3.51 0.50 5.54
CA VAL A 76 -3.31 1.64 6.43
C VAL A 76 -1.82 1.93 6.45
N PHE A 77 -1.43 3.07 5.89
CA PHE A 77 -0.05 3.53 5.83
C PHE A 77 0.19 4.59 6.88
N THR A 78 1.37 4.56 7.48
CA THR A 78 1.83 5.62 8.36
C THR A 78 3.36 5.69 8.36
N TYR A 79 3.90 6.66 9.06
CA TYR A 79 5.33 6.76 9.32
C TYR A 79 5.56 6.65 10.83
N ASP A 80 6.40 5.72 11.23
CA ASP A 80 6.81 5.56 12.63
C ASP A 80 8.02 6.46 12.91
N ARG A 81 7.79 7.52 13.66
CA ARG A 81 8.85 8.50 13.98
C ARG A 81 9.93 7.95 14.92
N GLU A 82 9.63 6.88 15.63
CA GLU A 82 10.57 6.29 16.58
C GLU A 82 11.60 5.41 15.87
N ASP A 83 11.14 4.49 15.00
CA ASP A 83 12.07 3.65 14.24
C ASP A 83 12.41 4.23 12.85
N ARG A 84 11.77 5.34 12.46
CA ARG A 84 12.02 6.07 11.21
C ARG A 84 11.75 5.24 9.96
N HIS A 85 10.71 4.42 10.01
CA HIS A 85 10.26 3.64 8.86
C HIS A 85 8.79 3.89 8.58
N TYR A 86 8.43 3.77 7.29
CA TYR A 86 7.03 3.70 6.89
C TYR A 86 6.50 2.32 7.21
N LYS A 87 5.23 2.25 7.57
CA LYS A 87 4.51 1.02 7.92
C LYS A 87 3.26 0.91 7.07
N LEU A 88 2.98 -0.30 6.60
CA LEU A 88 1.75 -0.64 5.90
C LEU A 88 1.10 -1.81 6.62
N PHE A 89 -0.06 -1.56 7.19
CA PHE A 89 -0.93 -2.58 7.75
C PHE A 89 -1.87 -3.03 6.63
N TRP A 90 -1.71 -4.27 6.19
CA TRP A 90 -2.39 -4.80 5.02
C TRP A 90 -3.45 -5.81 5.42
N HIS A 91 -4.67 -5.61 4.91
CA HIS A 91 -5.79 -6.53 5.06
C HIS A 91 -6.37 -6.80 3.67
N ASP A 92 -6.70 -8.04 3.37
CA ASP A 92 -7.27 -8.38 2.08
C ASP A 92 -8.32 -9.49 2.17
N SER A 93 -9.02 -9.70 1.05
CA SER A 93 -10.13 -10.66 0.97
C SER A 93 -9.70 -12.12 0.90
N LEU A 94 -8.39 -12.42 0.93
CA LEU A 94 -7.91 -13.79 1.14
C LEU A 94 -7.96 -14.19 2.60
N GLY A 95 -8.03 -13.22 3.52
CA GLY A 95 -8.25 -13.45 4.95
C GLY A 95 -7.03 -13.92 5.74
N TYR A 96 -5.84 -13.87 5.17
CA TYR A 96 -4.63 -14.19 5.90
C TYR A 96 -4.23 -13.07 6.85
N TYR A 97 -4.00 -13.40 8.08
CA TYR A 97 -3.51 -12.45 9.08
C TYR A 97 -2.03 -12.17 8.87
N ALA A 98 -1.68 -10.89 8.81
CA ALA A 98 -0.29 -10.44 8.78
C ALA A 98 0.17 -10.16 10.21
N PRO A 99 1.16 -10.91 10.75
CA PRO A 99 1.57 -10.75 12.16
C PRO A 99 2.30 -9.44 12.42
N ALA A 100 2.81 -8.78 11.39
CA ALA A 100 3.49 -7.50 11.47
C ALA A 100 3.20 -6.65 10.23
N PRO A 101 3.28 -5.32 10.34
CA PRO A 101 3.17 -4.46 9.16
C PRO A 101 4.35 -4.66 8.22
N ALA A 102 4.14 -4.34 6.95
CA ALA A 102 5.24 -4.13 6.03
C ALA A 102 5.98 -2.86 6.42
N SER A 103 7.29 -2.86 6.33
CA SER A 103 8.14 -1.77 6.79
C SER A 103 9.16 -1.39 5.73
N GLY A 104 9.46 -0.11 5.60
CA GLY A 104 10.45 0.36 4.65
C GLY A 104 10.48 1.86 4.49
N GLY A 105 10.82 2.32 3.29
CA GLY A 105 10.97 3.75 3.04
C GLY A 105 11.07 4.11 1.57
N TRP A 106 11.31 5.38 1.33
CA TRP A 106 11.45 5.95 0.00
C TRP A 106 12.90 5.86 -0.50
N THR A 107 13.02 5.51 -1.77
CA THR A 107 14.23 5.71 -2.56
C THR A 107 13.82 6.53 -3.78
N GLY A 108 14.17 7.82 -3.81
CA GLY A 108 13.64 8.74 -4.82
C GLY A 108 12.12 8.83 -4.74
N ASN A 109 11.45 8.52 -5.82
CA ASN A 109 9.99 8.52 -5.94
C ASN A 109 9.35 7.14 -5.69
N THR A 110 10.11 6.18 -5.19
CA THR A 110 9.67 4.80 -4.99
C THR A 110 9.62 4.46 -3.50
N LEU A 111 8.43 4.07 -3.02
CA LEU A 111 8.22 3.58 -1.66
C LEU A 111 8.26 2.06 -1.69
N ILE A 112 9.15 1.46 -0.93
CA ILE A 112 9.32 0.01 -0.84
C ILE A 112 9.07 -0.43 0.60
N LEU A 113 8.15 -1.38 0.76
CA LEU A 113 7.74 -1.90 2.07
C LEU A 113 7.79 -3.43 2.02
N VAL A 114 8.44 -4.06 3.00
CA VAL A 114 8.60 -5.51 3.06
C VAL A 114 8.02 -6.05 4.36
N ARG A 115 7.30 -7.15 4.26
CA ARG A 115 6.81 -7.90 5.43
C ARG A 115 7.16 -9.38 5.32
N GLY A 116 7.43 -9.98 6.46
CA GLY A 116 7.63 -11.42 6.58
C GLY A 116 6.41 -12.12 7.15
N SER A 117 6.25 -13.40 6.83
CA SER A 117 5.28 -14.29 7.45
C SER A 117 5.81 -15.73 7.42
N LEU A 118 5.09 -16.65 8.06
CA LEU A 118 5.43 -18.08 7.99
C LEU A 118 5.37 -18.64 6.56
N ARG A 119 4.65 -17.94 5.66
CA ARG A 119 4.51 -18.35 4.24
C ARG A 119 5.62 -17.82 3.36
N GLY A 120 6.43 -16.88 3.85
CA GLY A 120 7.46 -16.17 3.10
C GLY A 120 7.32 -14.66 3.23
N ASN A 121 7.94 -13.94 2.31
CA ASN A 121 8.03 -12.48 2.35
C ASN A 121 7.20 -11.86 1.23
N ALA A 122 6.51 -10.76 1.54
CA ALA A 122 5.82 -9.93 0.55
C ALA A 122 6.51 -8.56 0.49
N ARG A 123 6.62 -8.02 -0.72
CA ARG A 123 7.18 -6.69 -0.95
C ARG A 123 6.18 -5.86 -1.75
N HIS A 124 5.88 -4.67 -1.23
CA HIS A 124 5.02 -3.69 -1.86
C HIS A 124 5.88 -2.57 -2.40
N VAL A 125 5.77 -2.29 -3.69
CA VAL A 125 6.56 -1.26 -4.37
C VAL A 125 5.61 -0.27 -5.03
N TYR A 126 5.66 0.99 -4.60
CA TYR A 126 4.84 2.08 -5.14
C TYR A 126 5.76 3.12 -5.76
N GLU A 127 5.59 3.42 -7.04
CA GLU A 127 6.38 4.45 -7.71
C GLU A 127 5.48 5.60 -8.16
N VAL A 128 5.72 6.79 -7.66
CA VAL A 128 5.01 8.01 -8.07
C VAL A 128 5.58 8.47 -9.40
N ILE A 129 4.76 8.48 -10.44
CA ILE A 129 5.17 8.92 -11.77
C ILE A 129 5.00 10.43 -11.90
N ASP A 130 3.82 10.93 -11.56
CA ASP A 130 3.47 12.36 -11.54
C ASP A 130 2.29 12.59 -10.58
N ASP A 131 1.70 13.79 -10.58
CA ASP A 131 0.58 14.11 -9.69
C ASP A 131 -0.68 13.29 -9.98
N ASN A 132 -0.76 12.64 -11.15
CA ASN A 132 -1.96 11.96 -11.64
C ASN A 132 -1.76 10.47 -11.91
N SER A 133 -0.56 9.94 -11.65
CA SER A 133 -0.30 8.52 -11.88
C SER A 133 0.77 7.95 -10.97
N TYR A 134 0.60 6.70 -10.60
CA TYR A 134 1.60 5.89 -9.91
C TYR A 134 1.52 4.44 -10.36
N THR A 135 2.57 3.68 -10.11
CA THR A 135 2.57 2.23 -10.33
C THR A 135 2.68 1.50 -9.00
N MET A 136 2.20 0.27 -8.97
CA MET A 136 2.33 -0.61 -7.82
C MET A 136 2.75 -1.99 -8.27
N LYS A 137 3.61 -2.63 -7.49
CA LYS A 137 3.91 -4.05 -7.59
C LYS A 137 3.76 -4.69 -6.22
N ILE A 138 3.17 -5.88 -6.18
CA ILE A 138 3.26 -6.77 -5.04
C ILE A 138 4.06 -7.96 -5.49
N GLN A 139 5.10 -8.28 -4.72
CA GLN A 139 6.04 -9.35 -5.01
C GLN A 139 6.12 -10.31 -3.84
N PHE A 140 6.45 -11.54 -4.12
CA PHE A 140 6.61 -12.59 -3.12
C PHE A 140 7.99 -13.24 -3.26
N SER A 141 8.57 -13.59 -2.13
CA SER A 141 9.81 -14.37 -2.07
C SER A 141 9.77 -15.33 -0.88
N PRO A 142 10.04 -16.62 -1.07
CA PRO A 142 10.14 -17.55 0.06
C PRO A 142 11.34 -17.30 0.97
N ASP A 143 12.42 -16.72 0.45
CA ASP A 143 13.73 -16.58 1.11
C ASP A 143 14.25 -15.14 1.18
N ALA A 144 13.51 -14.16 0.67
CA ALA A 144 13.89 -12.75 0.54
C ALA A 144 15.07 -12.49 -0.41
N GLU A 145 15.50 -13.48 -1.17
CA GLU A 145 16.59 -13.34 -2.16
C GLU A 145 16.07 -13.19 -3.59
N GLY A 146 15.10 -14.01 -3.99
CA GLY A 146 14.47 -13.93 -5.30
C GLY A 146 13.02 -13.49 -5.20
N TRP A 147 12.62 -12.44 -5.94
CA TRP A 147 11.28 -11.87 -5.90
C TRP A 147 10.52 -12.12 -7.18
N ALA A 148 9.30 -12.64 -7.06
CA ALA A 148 8.39 -12.86 -8.17
C ALA A 148 7.21 -11.91 -8.09
N ASP A 149 6.79 -11.36 -9.23
CA ASP A 149 5.58 -10.52 -9.28
C ASP A 149 4.32 -11.35 -9.01
N VAL A 150 3.48 -10.83 -8.13
CA VAL A 150 2.15 -11.36 -7.81
C VAL A 150 1.08 -10.51 -8.46
N LEU A 151 1.29 -9.19 -8.44
CA LEU A 151 0.37 -8.19 -8.97
C LEU A 151 1.19 -6.98 -9.43
N THR A 152 0.88 -6.47 -10.60
CA THR A 152 1.40 -5.18 -11.06
C THR A 152 0.25 -4.31 -11.56
N GLY A 153 0.37 -3.00 -11.39
CA GLY A 153 -0.67 -2.09 -11.82
C GLY A 153 -0.16 -0.70 -12.14
N VAL A 154 -0.92 -0.01 -12.99
CA VAL A 154 -0.76 1.41 -13.30
C VAL A 154 -2.05 2.10 -12.90
N TYR A 155 -1.95 3.13 -12.08
CA TYR A 155 -3.08 3.82 -11.47
C TYR A 155 -3.11 5.26 -11.95
N ARG A 156 -4.28 5.68 -12.44
CA ARG A 156 -4.51 7.04 -12.90
C ARG A 156 -5.61 7.68 -12.09
N ARG A 157 -5.40 8.93 -11.72
CA ARG A 157 -6.36 9.70 -10.92
C ARG A 157 -7.64 9.91 -11.73
N ASN A 158 -8.78 9.62 -11.14
CA ASN A 158 -10.09 9.90 -11.73
C ASN A 158 -10.32 11.41 -11.78
N LYS A 159 -10.95 11.83 -12.86
CA LYS A 159 -11.30 13.25 -13.07
C LYS A 159 -12.60 13.61 -12.36
#